data_00fc906735a937fc92439c2a13760cf7
#
_entry.id   00fc906735a937fc92439c2a13760cf7
#
_cell.length_a   1.000
_cell.length_b   1.000
_cell.length_c   1.000
_cell.angle_alpha   90.00
_cell.angle_beta   90.00
_cell.angle_gamma   90.00
#
_symmetry.space_group_name_H-M   'P 1'
#
loop_
_entity.id
_entity.type
_entity.pdbx_description
1 polymer ?
#
loop_
_entity_poly.entity_id
_entity_poly.type
_entity_poly.pdbx_seq_one_letter_code
_entity_poly.pdbx_strand_id
1 'polypeptide(L)'
;MIIVDTGFWLSLANKKDTHHARAVEVFAGIHEPLMTTWSVMTETCHLLLQRRGTQAQRRFLQGYTRGAFKIFDVGSEQLPRMLQLMDKYADLPMDQQF
;
A
#
# COMPACT_ATOMS: atom_id res chain seq x y z
N MET A 1 -3.81 -0.16 -13.41
CA MET A 1 -3.93 0.50 -12.10
C MET A 1 -4.14 -0.53 -11.02
N ILE A 2 -3.32 -0.47 -10.00
CA ILE A 2 -3.38 -1.40 -8.88
C ILE A 2 -3.65 -0.61 -7.61
N ILE A 3 -4.68 -1.01 -6.87
CA ILE A 3 -5.05 -0.40 -5.60
C ILE A 3 -4.43 -1.24 -4.50
N VAL A 4 -3.64 -0.61 -3.63
CA VAL A 4 -2.95 -1.30 -2.55
C VAL A 4 -3.46 -0.81 -1.20
N ASP A 5 -3.43 -1.69 -0.22
CA ASP A 5 -3.90 -1.39 1.12
C ASP A 5 -2.73 -1.21 2.09
N THR A 6 -3.09 -0.93 3.34
CA THR A 6 -2.12 -0.68 4.40
C THR A 6 -1.18 -1.87 4.61
N GLY A 7 -1.72 -3.09 4.57
CA GLY A 7 -0.91 -4.28 4.81
C GLY A 7 0.23 -4.43 3.83
N PHE A 8 -0.02 -4.14 2.55
CA PHE A 8 1.02 -4.22 1.53
C PHE A 8 2.12 -3.19 1.81
N TRP A 9 1.75 -1.94 2.10
CA TRP A 9 2.73 -0.91 2.41
C TRP A 9 3.58 -1.27 3.62
N LEU A 10 2.97 -1.80 4.67
CA LEU A 10 3.68 -2.17 5.88
C LEU A 10 4.64 -3.33 5.63
N SER A 11 4.24 -4.30 4.80
CA SER A 11 5.11 -5.41 4.44
C SER A 11 6.34 -4.94 3.68
N LEU A 12 6.18 -3.97 2.78
CA LEU A 12 7.31 -3.37 2.07
C LEU A 12 8.26 -2.64 3.00
N ALA A 13 7.71 -1.97 4.02
CA ALA A 13 8.50 -1.14 4.92
C ALA A 13 9.25 -1.93 5.98
N ASN A 14 8.83 -3.17 6.29
CA ASN A 14 9.38 -3.93 7.38
C ASN A 14 10.11 -5.18 6.90
N LYS A 15 11.45 -5.12 6.89
CA LYS A 15 12.28 -6.23 6.44
C LYS A 15 12.11 -7.50 7.27
N LYS A 16 11.59 -7.38 8.48
CA LYS A 16 11.36 -8.53 9.37
C LYS A 16 9.96 -9.12 9.22
N ASP A 17 9.11 -8.50 8.43
CA ASP A 17 7.76 -9.01 8.18
C ASP A 17 7.84 -10.31 7.40
N THR A 18 7.01 -11.28 7.75
CA THR A 18 6.99 -12.58 7.07
C THR A 18 6.64 -12.45 5.59
N HIS A 19 5.95 -11.40 5.21
CA HIS A 19 5.53 -11.15 3.83
C HIS A 19 6.45 -10.18 3.09
N HIS A 20 7.54 -9.73 3.73
CA HIS A 20 8.38 -8.70 3.13
C HIS A 20 8.97 -9.13 1.78
N ALA A 21 9.58 -10.30 1.75
CA ALA A 21 10.23 -10.79 0.52
C ALA A 21 9.21 -10.91 -0.62
N ARG A 22 8.02 -11.43 -0.32
CA ARG A 22 6.95 -11.54 -1.30
C ARG A 22 6.47 -10.16 -1.76
N ALA A 23 6.33 -9.21 -0.84
CA ALA A 23 5.91 -7.86 -1.18
C ALA A 23 6.92 -7.18 -2.09
N VAL A 24 8.21 -7.32 -1.81
CA VAL A 24 9.26 -6.76 -2.65
C VAL A 24 9.23 -7.39 -4.04
N GLU A 25 9.08 -8.70 -4.12
CA GLU A 25 9.00 -9.41 -5.38
C GLU A 25 7.81 -8.95 -6.22
N VAL A 26 6.63 -8.86 -5.57
CA VAL A 26 5.43 -8.41 -6.24
C VAL A 26 5.58 -6.96 -6.71
N PHE A 27 6.10 -6.09 -5.85
CA PHE A 27 6.32 -4.69 -6.18
C PHE A 27 7.24 -4.54 -7.40
N ALA A 28 8.33 -5.31 -7.44
CA ALA A 28 9.28 -5.25 -8.55
C ALA A 28 8.66 -5.70 -9.87
N GLY A 29 7.65 -6.57 -9.82
CA GLY A 29 6.96 -7.06 -11.02
C GLY A 29 5.80 -6.20 -11.47
N ILE A 30 5.45 -5.15 -10.73
CA ILE A 30 4.33 -4.29 -11.07
C ILE A 30 4.78 -3.23 -12.07
N HIS A 31 4.11 -3.20 -13.22
CA HIS A 31 4.38 -2.21 -14.27
C HIS A 31 3.19 -1.26 -14.47
N GLU A 32 2.20 -1.35 -13.63
CA GLU A 32 1.03 -0.48 -13.66
C GLU A 32 1.14 0.57 -12.54
N PRO A 33 0.48 1.74 -12.70
CA PRO A 33 0.48 2.73 -11.64
C PRO A 33 -0.12 2.18 -10.35
N LEU A 34 0.51 2.48 -9.23
CA LEU A 34 -0.02 2.13 -7.91
C LEU A 34 -0.91 3.25 -7.41
N MET A 35 -2.03 2.88 -6.83
CA MET A 35 -3.02 3.82 -6.31
C MET A 35 -3.36 3.45 -4.87
N THR A 36 -3.60 4.46 -4.06
CA THR A 36 -4.08 4.25 -2.71
C THR A 36 -5.11 5.32 -2.36
N THR A 37 -5.83 5.15 -1.27
CA THR A 37 -6.82 6.12 -0.80
C THR A 37 -6.25 6.95 0.34
N TRP A 38 -6.89 8.08 0.64
CA TRP A 38 -6.53 8.88 1.80
C TRP A 38 -6.60 8.08 3.09
N SER A 39 -7.61 7.24 3.23
CA SER A 39 -7.77 6.39 4.42
C SER A 39 -6.59 5.46 4.61
N VAL A 40 -6.19 4.78 3.53
CA VAL A 40 -5.04 3.86 3.56
C VAL A 40 -3.77 4.62 3.85
N MET A 41 -3.56 5.76 3.22
CA MET A 41 -2.37 6.57 3.43
C MET A 41 -2.26 7.03 4.88
N THR A 42 -3.37 7.54 5.44
CA THR A 42 -3.40 8.01 6.82
C THR A 42 -3.11 6.88 7.79
N GLU A 43 -3.75 5.74 7.61
CA GLU A 43 -3.54 4.57 8.46
C GLU A 43 -2.10 4.07 8.35
N THR A 44 -1.57 4.00 7.14
CA THR A 44 -0.19 3.55 6.92
C THR A 44 0.80 4.47 7.62
N CYS A 45 0.63 5.78 7.47
CA CYS A 45 1.49 6.77 8.14
C CYS A 45 1.45 6.60 9.66
N HIS A 46 0.25 6.41 10.20
CA HIS A 46 0.07 6.25 11.64
C HIS A 46 0.77 4.99 12.15
N LEU A 47 0.56 3.88 11.47
CA LEU A 47 1.14 2.61 11.87
C LEU A 47 2.66 2.59 11.70
N LEU A 48 3.17 3.19 10.63
CA LEU A 48 4.61 3.31 10.45
C LEU A 48 5.25 4.12 11.57
N LEU A 49 4.60 5.24 11.94
CA LEU A 49 5.10 6.07 13.04
C LEU A 49 5.16 5.27 14.33
N GLN A 50 4.09 4.56 14.65
CA GLN A 50 4.02 3.78 15.89
C GLN A 50 5.01 2.63 15.94
N ARG A 51 5.19 1.93 14.83
CA ARG A 51 5.94 0.67 14.81
C ARG A 51 7.37 0.83 14.36
N ARG A 52 7.65 1.80 13.52
CA ARG A 52 8.96 1.94 12.88
C ARG A 52 9.57 3.34 13.05
N GLY A 53 8.83 4.28 13.61
CA GLY A 53 9.33 5.63 13.90
C GLY A 53 9.14 6.62 12.75
N THR A 54 9.59 7.84 13.01
CA THR A 54 9.39 8.96 12.08
C THR A 54 10.10 8.77 10.75
N GLN A 55 11.22 8.08 10.75
CA GLN A 55 11.99 7.90 9.52
C GLN A 55 11.26 7.02 8.51
N ALA A 56 10.63 5.95 8.98
CA ALA A 56 9.83 5.08 8.12
C ALA A 56 8.63 5.82 7.54
N GLN A 57 7.95 6.58 8.38
CA GLN A 57 6.83 7.42 7.95
C GLN A 57 7.28 8.41 6.88
N ARG A 58 8.42 9.05 7.10
CA ARG A 58 8.96 10.05 6.20
C ARG A 58 9.30 9.44 4.84
N ARG A 59 9.90 8.25 4.83
CA ARG A 59 10.23 7.55 3.58
C ARG A 59 8.98 7.21 2.77
N PHE A 60 7.92 6.81 3.44
CA PHE A 60 6.66 6.52 2.77
C PHE A 60 6.09 7.78 2.11
N LEU A 61 6.07 8.89 2.84
CA LEU A 61 5.59 10.16 2.32
C LEU A 61 6.47 10.68 1.17
N GLN A 62 7.78 10.47 1.26
CA GLN A 62 8.69 10.83 0.16
C GLN A 62 8.38 10.01 -1.09
N GLY A 63 8.00 8.75 -0.94
CA GLY A 63 7.58 7.93 -2.07
C GLY A 63 6.40 8.56 -2.82
N TYR A 64 5.44 9.07 -2.07
CA TYR A 64 4.30 9.77 -2.67
C TYR A 64 4.76 11.02 -3.43
N THR A 65 5.60 11.85 -2.83
CA THR A 65 6.07 13.08 -3.48
C THR A 65 6.91 12.81 -4.71
N ARG A 66 7.57 11.66 -4.78
CA ARG A 66 8.35 11.25 -5.95
C ARG A 66 7.53 10.53 -7.01
N GLY A 67 6.24 10.37 -6.79
CA GLY A 67 5.36 9.76 -7.77
C GLY A 67 5.33 8.24 -7.76
N ALA A 68 5.80 7.60 -6.68
CA ALA A 68 5.78 6.15 -6.59
C ALA A 68 4.35 5.59 -6.56
N PHE A 69 3.41 6.37 -6.06
CA PHE A 69 2.00 6.01 -6.05
C PHE A 69 1.16 7.27 -6.03
N LYS A 70 -0.12 7.11 -6.32
CA LYS A 70 -1.07 8.23 -6.35
C LYS A 70 -2.19 8.01 -5.35
N ILE A 71 -2.75 9.10 -4.87
CA ILE A 71 -3.91 9.08 -3.96
C ILE A 71 -5.13 9.48 -4.75
N PHE A 72 -6.24 8.80 -4.50
CA PHE A 72 -7.49 9.16 -5.14
C PHE A 72 -8.64 9.05 -4.14
N ASP A 73 -9.71 9.78 -4.43
CA ASP A 73 -10.93 9.71 -3.63
C ASP A 73 -11.83 8.63 -4.20
N VAL A 74 -12.45 7.85 -3.29
CA VAL A 74 -13.35 6.78 -3.70
C VAL A 74 -14.77 7.25 -3.54
N GLY A 75 -15.45 7.48 -4.67
CA GLY A 75 -16.89 7.70 -4.70
C GLY A 75 -17.63 6.38 -4.81
N SER A 76 -18.95 6.41 -4.54
CA SER A 76 -19.77 5.20 -4.59
C SER A 76 -19.76 4.55 -5.97
N GLU A 77 -19.67 5.33 -7.02
CA GLU A 77 -19.63 4.84 -8.39
C GLU A 77 -18.34 4.08 -8.72
N GLN A 78 -17.28 4.28 -7.93
CA GLN A 78 -15.99 3.63 -8.14
C GLN A 78 -15.84 2.34 -7.34
N LEU A 79 -16.74 2.08 -6.39
CA LEU A 79 -16.64 0.90 -5.56
C LEU A 79 -16.65 -0.42 -6.32
N PRO A 80 -17.54 -0.62 -7.32
CA PRO A 80 -17.52 -1.88 -8.08
C PRO A 80 -16.19 -2.11 -8.78
N ARG A 81 -15.61 -1.05 -9.36
CA ARG A 81 -14.31 -1.15 -10.03
C ARG A 81 -13.21 -1.47 -9.04
N MET A 82 -13.25 -0.84 -7.88
CA MET A 82 -12.27 -1.07 -6.83
C MET A 82 -12.31 -2.52 -6.34
N LEU A 83 -13.52 -3.05 -6.14
CA LEU A 83 -13.69 -4.44 -5.73
C LEU A 83 -13.14 -5.42 -6.77
N GLN A 84 -13.38 -5.13 -8.06
CA GLN A 84 -12.82 -5.95 -9.13
C GLN A 84 -11.29 -5.98 -9.09
N LEU A 85 -10.68 -4.82 -8.87
CA LEU A 85 -9.23 -4.73 -8.83
C LEU A 85 -8.66 -5.45 -7.61
N MET A 86 -9.34 -5.36 -6.48
CA MET A 86 -8.91 -6.07 -5.27
C MET A 86 -9.00 -7.59 -5.46
N ASP A 87 -10.05 -8.06 -6.10
CA ASP A 87 -10.20 -9.49 -6.41
C ASP A 87 -9.12 -9.97 -7.37
N LYS A 88 -8.82 -9.17 -8.40
CA LYS A 88 -7.80 -9.51 -9.38
C LYS A 88 -6.43 -9.70 -8.73
N TYR A 89 -6.13 -8.93 -7.69
CA TYR A 89 -4.85 -8.98 -7.01
C TYR A 89 -4.96 -9.53 -5.59
N ALA A 90 -5.90 -10.42 -5.36
CA ALA A 90 -6.16 -10.98 -4.04
C ALA A 90 -4.98 -11.77 -3.46
N ASP A 91 -4.06 -12.23 -4.31
CA ASP A 91 -2.87 -12.94 -3.89
C ASP A 91 -1.72 -12.04 -3.45
N LEU A 92 -1.88 -10.72 -3.55
CA LEU A 92 -0.89 -9.81 -3.00
C LEU A 92 -0.83 -9.97 -1.47
N PRO A 93 0.35 -9.72 -0.86
CA PRO A 93 0.48 -9.90 0.58
C PRO A 93 -0.25 -8.81 1.35
N MET A 94 -1.56 -8.85 1.29
CA MET A 94 -2.42 -7.98 2.07
C MET A 94 -2.37 -8.43 3.51
N ASP A 95 -2.02 -7.54 4.40
CA ASP A 95 -1.90 -7.92 5.78
C ASP A 95 -3.25 -7.93 6.46
N GLN A 96 -3.70 -9.09 6.83
CA GLN A 96 -4.95 -9.27 7.56
C GLN A 96 -4.74 -9.29 9.07
N GLN A 97 -3.53 -9.09 9.52
CA GLN A 97 -3.19 -9.11 10.94
C GLN A 97 -3.24 -7.72 11.55
N PHE A 98 -3.48 -6.73 10.76
CA PHE A 98 -3.68 -5.38 11.22
C PHE A 98 -5.15 -5.08 11.38
#